data_e38d83b32f833f295c24a319cf79c863
#
_entry.id   e38d83b32f833f295c24a319cf79c863
#
_cell.length_a   1.000
_cell.length_b   1.000
_cell.length_c   1.000
_cell.angle_alpha   90.00
_cell.angle_beta   90.00
_cell.angle_gamma   90.00
#
_symmetry.space_group_name_H-M   'P 1'
#
loop_
_entity.id
_entity.type
_entity.pdbx_description
1 polymer ?
#
loop_
_entity_poly.entity_id
_entity_poly.type
_entity_poly.pdbx_seq_one_letter_code
_entity_poly.pdbx_strand_id
1 'polypeptide(L)'
;RCFEETGVLQRVAMFLNLSNDPIIERILTPRCALTCAEYLAFEHDMHILVILTDMTSYAEALREFSSSKGEIPGRKGYPGYLYSDLASIYERAGIVKGAKGSVTQIPILTMPNDDITHPVPDLTGYITEGQIVLDRNLDQTGVYPAVSILPSLSRLMKDGIGEGYTREDHQMVSNQLFAAYAKVQDARSLASVIGEEELSDTDKAYLKFGTLFEKHFIDQGFDVNRSIDETLDLGWSLLSTLPKSELDRVDEEHLEHYYCAEKAKALFAED
;
A
#
# COMPACT_ATOMS: atom_id res chain seq x y z
N ARG A 1 -20.13 -14.33 -1.88
CA ARG A 1 -19.90 -15.66 -2.49
C ARG A 1 -18.54 -16.21 -2.04
N CYS A 2 -17.41 -15.52 -2.28
CA CYS A 2 -16.09 -15.97 -1.80
C CYS A 2 -16.04 -16.13 -0.27
N PHE A 3 -16.58 -15.19 0.50
CA PHE A 3 -16.66 -15.29 1.96
C PHE A 3 -17.57 -16.40 2.47
N GLU A 4 -18.59 -16.78 1.73
CA GLU A 4 -19.45 -17.95 2.03
C GLU A 4 -18.69 -19.24 1.78
N GLU A 5 -18.04 -19.36 0.63
CA GLU A 5 -17.29 -20.56 0.21
C GLU A 5 -16.09 -20.83 1.14
N THR A 6 -15.44 -19.77 1.65
CA THR A 6 -14.29 -19.87 2.59
C THR A 6 -14.72 -19.97 4.07
N GLY A 7 -16.02 -19.84 4.39
CA GLY A 7 -16.51 -19.86 5.76
C GLY A 7 -16.15 -18.61 6.59
N VAL A 8 -15.58 -17.59 5.99
CA VAL A 8 -15.13 -16.35 6.66
C VAL A 8 -16.30 -15.55 7.21
N LEU A 9 -17.51 -15.65 6.61
CA LEU A 9 -18.72 -14.93 7.08
C LEU A 9 -19.04 -15.14 8.55
N GLN A 10 -18.67 -16.28 9.14
CA GLN A 10 -18.90 -16.54 10.56
C GLN A 10 -18.07 -15.64 11.49
N ARG A 11 -17.05 -14.96 10.95
CA ARG A 11 -16.14 -14.08 11.69
C ARG A 11 -16.26 -12.62 11.24
N VAL A 12 -17.26 -12.28 10.43
CA VAL A 12 -17.45 -10.94 9.86
C VAL A 12 -18.75 -10.34 10.38
N ALA A 13 -18.66 -9.18 11.00
CA ALA A 13 -19.80 -8.29 11.22
C ALA A 13 -19.89 -7.30 10.04
N MET A 14 -20.98 -7.34 9.29
CA MET A 14 -21.14 -6.57 8.07
C MET A 14 -22.14 -5.43 8.27
N PHE A 15 -21.68 -4.19 8.07
CA PHE A 15 -22.51 -3.00 8.08
C PHE A 15 -22.66 -2.52 6.64
N LEU A 16 -23.87 -2.54 6.12
CA LEU A 16 -24.13 -2.23 4.70
C LEU A 16 -24.89 -0.93 4.57
N ASN A 17 -24.47 -0.12 3.62
CA ASN A 17 -25.20 1.01 3.07
C ASN A 17 -25.17 0.89 1.54
N LEU A 18 -26.34 0.81 0.94
CA LEU A 18 -26.50 0.62 -0.51
C LEU A 18 -26.60 1.99 -1.22
N SER A 19 -26.48 1.96 -2.56
CA SER A 19 -26.49 3.19 -3.37
C SER A 19 -27.80 3.99 -3.28
N ASN A 20 -28.92 3.33 -3.01
CA ASN A 20 -30.27 3.93 -2.89
C ASN A 20 -30.61 4.33 -1.44
N ASP A 21 -29.76 4.02 -0.47
CA ASP A 21 -30.03 4.41 0.91
C ASP A 21 -29.78 5.91 1.10
N PRO A 22 -30.45 6.55 2.09
CA PRO A 22 -30.25 7.96 2.37
C PRO A 22 -28.81 8.30 2.71
N ILE A 23 -28.34 9.47 2.27
CA ILE A 23 -26.96 9.94 2.51
C ILE A 23 -26.57 9.98 3.99
N ILE A 24 -27.53 10.26 4.87
CA ILE A 24 -27.31 10.27 6.32
C ILE A 24 -26.90 8.88 6.84
N GLU A 25 -27.52 7.83 6.34
CA GLU A 25 -27.14 6.46 6.71
C GLU A 25 -25.71 6.14 6.26
N ARG A 26 -25.29 6.62 5.08
CA ARG A 26 -23.93 6.49 4.60
C ARG A 26 -22.89 7.15 5.52
N ILE A 27 -23.24 8.31 6.09
CA ILE A 27 -22.39 9.03 7.04
C ILE A 27 -22.34 8.31 8.41
N LEU A 28 -23.43 7.67 8.82
CA LEU A 28 -23.52 7.00 10.13
C LEU A 28 -22.94 5.58 10.12
N THR A 29 -23.04 4.86 9.03
CA THR A 29 -22.65 3.44 8.92
C THR A 29 -21.20 3.17 9.40
N PRO A 30 -20.15 3.89 8.95
CA PRO A 30 -18.78 3.63 9.42
C PRO A 30 -18.61 3.95 10.92
N ARG A 31 -19.33 4.94 11.44
CA ARG A 31 -19.27 5.30 12.86
C ARG A 31 -19.89 4.23 13.75
N CYS A 32 -21.01 3.63 13.31
CA CYS A 32 -21.64 2.49 14.00
C CYS A 32 -20.74 1.25 13.96
N ALA A 33 -20.15 0.96 12.81
CA ALA A 33 -19.23 -0.17 12.63
C ALA A 33 -18.01 -0.05 13.54
N LEU A 34 -17.40 1.12 13.61
CA LEU A 34 -16.24 1.39 14.48
C LEU A 34 -16.61 1.32 15.96
N THR A 35 -17.79 1.77 16.36
CA THR A 35 -18.25 1.63 17.76
C THR A 35 -18.41 0.15 18.16
N CYS A 36 -18.91 -0.67 17.26
CA CYS A 36 -18.96 -2.11 17.47
C CYS A 36 -17.54 -2.72 17.54
N ALA A 37 -16.65 -2.30 16.64
CA ALA A 37 -15.27 -2.76 16.63
C ALA A 37 -14.51 -2.41 17.92
N GLU A 38 -14.65 -1.19 18.41
CA GLU A 38 -14.05 -0.75 19.69
C GLU A 38 -14.59 -1.54 20.87
N TYR A 39 -15.90 -1.79 20.93
CA TYR A 39 -16.50 -2.60 21.98
C TYR A 39 -15.91 -4.03 22.00
N LEU A 40 -15.82 -4.67 20.83
CA LEU A 40 -15.22 -6.02 20.73
C LEU A 40 -13.73 -6.01 21.06
N ALA A 41 -13.01 -4.99 20.63
CA ALA A 41 -11.58 -4.89 20.88
C ALA A 41 -11.25 -4.65 22.35
N PHE A 42 -11.91 -3.69 22.99
CA PHE A 42 -11.49 -3.18 24.30
C PHE A 42 -12.26 -3.79 25.48
N GLU A 43 -13.50 -4.25 25.29
CA GLU A 43 -14.28 -4.94 26.31
C GLU A 43 -14.14 -6.47 26.23
N HIS A 44 -13.79 -7.00 25.04
CA HIS A 44 -13.66 -8.46 24.80
C HIS A 44 -12.25 -8.90 24.43
N ASP A 45 -11.25 -8.01 24.54
CA ASP A 45 -9.84 -8.29 24.25
C ASP A 45 -9.55 -8.88 22.85
N MET A 46 -10.35 -8.50 21.85
CA MET A 46 -10.24 -9.01 20.48
C MET A 46 -9.34 -8.12 19.61
N HIS A 47 -8.67 -8.72 18.63
CA HIS A 47 -7.99 -7.98 17.55
C HIS A 47 -8.97 -7.84 16.38
N ILE A 48 -9.42 -6.62 16.11
CA ILE A 48 -10.45 -6.33 15.11
C ILE A 48 -9.82 -5.65 13.90
N LEU A 49 -10.07 -6.22 12.71
CA LEU A 49 -9.76 -5.60 11.43
C LEU A 49 -11.03 -4.95 10.87
N VAL A 50 -10.99 -3.64 10.66
CA VAL A 50 -12.07 -2.86 10.07
C VAL A 50 -11.71 -2.49 8.63
N ILE A 51 -12.51 -2.93 7.68
CA ILE A 51 -12.35 -2.59 6.26
C ILE A 51 -13.46 -1.61 5.90
N LEU A 52 -13.08 -0.36 5.59
CA LEU A 52 -14.00 0.72 5.27
C LEU A 52 -14.09 0.91 3.75
N THR A 53 -15.14 0.44 3.13
CA THR A 53 -15.40 0.62 1.70
C THR A 53 -16.71 1.36 1.49
N ASP A 54 -16.83 2.39 0.67
CA ASP A 54 -15.80 3.19 -0.02
C ASP A 54 -15.76 4.57 0.63
N MET A 55 -14.58 5.01 1.05
CA MET A 55 -14.44 6.30 1.74
C MET A 55 -14.59 7.50 0.79
N THR A 56 -14.48 7.31 -0.52
CA THR A 56 -14.83 8.32 -1.51
C THR A 56 -16.34 8.55 -1.51
N SER A 57 -17.14 7.48 -1.49
CA SER A 57 -18.60 7.57 -1.39
C SER A 57 -19.05 8.23 -0.07
N TYR A 58 -18.33 7.97 1.02
CA TYR A 58 -18.53 8.64 2.30
C TYR A 58 -18.29 10.16 2.18
N ALA A 59 -17.16 10.56 1.60
CA ALA A 59 -16.83 11.97 1.41
C ALA A 59 -17.83 12.70 0.49
N GLU A 60 -18.33 12.02 -0.55
CA GLU A 60 -19.38 12.54 -1.41
C GLU A 60 -20.69 12.76 -0.65
N ALA A 61 -21.06 11.85 0.24
CA ALA A 61 -22.22 12.03 1.12
C ALA A 61 -22.06 13.25 2.03
N LEU A 62 -20.88 13.50 2.58
CA LEU A 62 -20.58 14.72 3.35
C LEU A 62 -20.70 15.97 2.49
N ARG A 63 -20.21 15.95 1.26
CA ARG A 63 -20.30 17.06 0.32
C ARG A 63 -21.75 17.41 0.01
N GLU A 64 -22.57 16.42 -0.28
CA GLU A 64 -23.99 16.57 -0.56
C GLU A 64 -24.76 17.12 0.66
N PHE A 65 -24.47 16.55 1.83
CA PHE A 65 -25.07 16.99 3.09
C PHE A 65 -24.73 18.45 3.43
N SER A 66 -23.46 18.83 3.34
CA SER A 66 -22.98 20.19 3.55
C SER A 66 -23.62 21.18 2.56
N SER A 67 -23.68 20.79 1.28
CA SER A 67 -24.35 21.60 0.24
C SER A 67 -25.83 21.80 0.52
N SER A 68 -26.55 20.77 0.99
CA SER A 68 -27.97 20.85 1.32
C SER A 68 -28.24 21.81 2.49
N LYS A 69 -27.26 22.01 3.37
CA LYS A 69 -27.32 22.99 4.47
C LYS A 69 -26.90 24.40 4.07
N GLY A 70 -26.43 24.61 2.84
CA GLY A 70 -25.95 25.90 2.38
C GLY A 70 -24.63 26.33 3.01
N GLU A 71 -23.80 25.37 3.47
CA GLU A 71 -22.48 25.65 4.02
C GLU A 71 -21.52 26.12 2.91
N ILE A 72 -20.58 27.00 3.27
CA ILE A 72 -19.59 27.51 2.32
C ILE A 72 -18.65 26.35 1.90
N PRO A 73 -18.59 26.01 0.60
CA PRO A 73 -17.75 24.89 0.16
C PRO A 73 -16.25 25.23 0.24
N GLY A 74 -15.46 24.23 0.63
CA GLY A 74 -14.00 24.25 0.54
C GLY A 74 -13.48 23.75 -0.79
N ARG A 75 -12.28 23.16 -0.79
CA ARG A 75 -11.59 22.63 -1.98
C ARG A 75 -12.43 21.58 -2.69
N LYS A 76 -12.59 21.72 -4.02
CA LYS A 76 -13.41 20.86 -4.89
C LYS A 76 -14.86 20.64 -4.40
N GLY A 77 -15.41 21.59 -3.63
CA GLY A 77 -16.80 21.54 -3.14
C GLY A 77 -17.04 20.71 -1.89
N TYR A 78 -16.00 20.14 -1.29
CA TYR A 78 -16.09 19.43 -0.02
C TYR A 78 -16.24 20.40 1.15
N PRO A 79 -16.86 19.97 2.27
CA PRO A 79 -16.96 20.83 3.45
C PRO A 79 -15.59 21.19 4.02
N GLY A 80 -15.44 22.37 4.60
CA GLY A 80 -14.18 22.81 5.21
C GLY A 80 -13.68 21.92 6.34
N TYR A 81 -14.58 21.16 6.95
CA TYR A 81 -14.27 20.20 8.03
C TYR A 81 -14.00 18.77 7.55
N LEU A 82 -13.82 18.53 6.23
CA LEU A 82 -13.57 17.17 5.71
C LEU A 82 -12.38 16.49 6.41
N TYR A 83 -11.29 17.23 6.67
CA TYR A 83 -10.12 16.68 7.36
C TYR A 83 -10.49 16.18 8.77
N SER A 84 -11.09 17.03 9.60
CA SER A 84 -11.42 16.66 10.97
C SER A 84 -12.50 15.58 11.05
N ASP A 85 -13.39 15.52 10.07
CA ASP A 85 -14.38 14.46 9.98
C ASP A 85 -13.75 13.11 9.65
N LEU A 86 -12.88 13.02 8.63
CA LEU A 86 -12.11 11.82 8.32
C LEU A 86 -11.19 11.41 9.47
N ALA A 87 -10.51 12.37 10.12
CA ALA A 87 -9.68 12.11 11.28
C ALA A 87 -10.49 11.48 12.42
N SER A 88 -11.71 11.96 12.67
CA SER A 88 -12.59 11.39 13.70
C SER A 88 -12.98 9.93 13.47
N ILE A 89 -12.80 9.43 12.25
CA ILE A 89 -12.99 8.02 11.88
C ILE A 89 -11.66 7.27 11.98
N TYR A 90 -10.62 7.74 11.30
CA TYR A 90 -9.36 7.01 11.14
C TYR A 90 -8.53 6.94 12.42
N GLU A 91 -8.55 7.98 13.26
CA GLU A 91 -7.84 8.01 14.55
C GLU A 91 -8.44 7.08 15.63
N ARG A 92 -9.53 6.39 15.31
CA ARG A 92 -10.10 5.34 16.16
C ARG A 92 -9.35 4.01 16.05
N ALA A 93 -8.40 3.88 15.11
CA ALA A 93 -7.49 2.75 15.04
C ALA A 93 -6.43 2.82 16.15
N GLY A 94 -6.06 1.69 16.71
CA GLY A 94 -4.95 1.62 17.64
C GLY A 94 -5.10 0.59 18.75
N ILE A 95 -4.20 0.73 19.73
CA ILE A 95 -4.13 -0.08 20.95
C ILE A 95 -4.27 0.89 22.14
N VAL A 96 -5.21 0.59 23.03
CA VAL A 96 -5.41 1.36 24.25
C VAL A 96 -4.53 0.78 25.36
N LYS A 97 -3.83 1.65 26.09
CA LYS A 97 -2.98 1.24 27.22
C LYS A 97 -3.78 0.48 28.28
N GLY A 98 -3.39 -0.75 28.54
CA GLY A 98 -4.06 -1.64 29.51
C GLY A 98 -5.11 -2.58 28.90
N ALA A 99 -5.53 -2.38 27.66
CA ALA A 99 -6.31 -3.34 26.91
C ALA A 99 -5.40 -4.34 26.16
N LYS A 100 -5.89 -5.54 25.91
CA LYS A 100 -5.17 -6.56 25.12
C LYS A 100 -5.59 -6.54 23.65
N GLY A 101 -6.80 -6.05 23.37
CA GLY A 101 -7.32 -5.96 22.04
C GLY A 101 -6.78 -4.78 21.23
N SER A 102 -7.05 -4.78 19.94
CA SER A 102 -6.64 -3.72 19.02
C SER A 102 -7.67 -3.50 17.92
N VAL A 103 -7.70 -2.28 17.38
CA VAL A 103 -8.45 -1.93 16.16
C VAL A 103 -7.47 -1.56 15.08
N THR A 104 -7.46 -2.33 13.99
CA THR A 104 -6.73 -2.02 12.76
C THR A 104 -7.73 -1.58 11.70
N GLN A 105 -7.46 -0.49 10.99
CA GLN A 105 -8.33 0.03 9.94
C GLN A 105 -7.63 -0.03 8.58
N ILE A 106 -8.38 -0.46 7.57
CA ILE A 106 -8.00 -0.37 6.16
C ILE A 106 -9.08 0.45 5.44
N PRO A 107 -8.95 1.78 5.39
CA PRO A 107 -9.82 2.61 4.57
C PRO A 107 -9.49 2.42 3.09
N ILE A 108 -10.51 2.07 2.31
CA ILE A 108 -10.41 1.90 0.86
C ILE A 108 -11.12 3.07 0.20
N LEU A 109 -10.47 3.67 -0.79
CA LEU A 109 -11.00 4.79 -1.53
C LEU A 109 -10.60 4.73 -3.00
N THR A 110 -11.30 5.46 -3.83
CA THR A 110 -10.96 5.66 -5.25
C THR A 110 -10.29 7.02 -5.44
N MET A 111 -9.39 7.10 -6.42
CA MET A 111 -8.77 8.35 -6.84
C MET A 111 -9.45 8.83 -8.14
N PRO A 112 -10.33 9.84 -8.08
CA PRO A 112 -10.95 10.39 -9.29
C PRO A 112 -9.88 10.88 -10.28
N ASN A 113 -9.95 10.40 -11.53
CA ASN A 113 -8.94 10.64 -12.58
C ASN A 113 -7.52 10.21 -12.23
N ASP A 114 -7.36 9.22 -11.37
CA ASP A 114 -6.07 8.76 -10.83
C ASP A 114 -5.25 9.88 -10.14
N ASP A 115 -5.94 10.94 -9.67
CA ASP A 115 -5.35 12.11 -9.03
C ASP A 115 -5.18 11.90 -7.52
N ILE A 116 -3.98 11.51 -7.11
CA ILE A 116 -3.63 11.34 -5.68
C ILE A 116 -3.73 12.67 -4.90
N THR A 117 -3.68 13.82 -5.59
CA THR A 117 -3.80 15.15 -4.96
C THR A 117 -5.27 15.58 -4.76
N HIS A 118 -6.22 14.74 -5.16
CA HIS A 118 -7.63 14.97 -4.87
C HIS A 118 -7.86 15.00 -3.35
N PRO A 119 -8.75 15.88 -2.80
CA PRO A 119 -8.91 16.06 -1.36
C PRO A 119 -9.09 14.78 -0.55
N VAL A 120 -9.81 13.79 -1.06
CA VAL A 120 -10.08 12.55 -0.32
C VAL A 120 -8.83 11.69 -0.14
N PRO A 121 -8.10 11.28 -1.19
CA PRO A 121 -6.85 10.54 -1.03
C PRO A 121 -5.76 11.36 -0.34
N ASP A 122 -5.63 12.66 -0.65
CA ASP A 122 -4.63 13.55 -0.06
C ASP A 122 -4.78 13.63 1.46
N LEU A 123 -5.98 13.97 1.96
CA LEU A 123 -6.26 14.06 3.40
C LEU A 123 -6.19 12.69 4.10
N THR A 124 -6.66 11.63 3.46
CA THR A 124 -6.54 10.27 4.00
C THR A 124 -5.08 9.88 4.17
N GLY A 125 -4.23 10.16 3.18
CA GLY A 125 -2.80 9.93 3.27
C GLY A 125 -2.09 10.70 4.38
N TYR A 126 -2.60 11.89 4.76
CA TYR A 126 -2.08 12.65 5.91
C TYR A 126 -2.46 12.05 7.26
N ILE A 127 -3.66 11.49 7.37
CA ILE A 127 -4.20 10.99 8.65
C ILE A 127 -3.71 9.57 8.93
N THR A 128 -3.68 8.70 7.92
CA THR A 128 -3.30 7.28 8.07
C THR A 128 -1.80 7.09 8.17
N GLU A 129 -1.36 5.98 8.78
CA GLU A 129 0.06 5.66 8.98
C GLU A 129 0.75 5.05 7.76
N GLY A 130 0.01 4.77 6.73
CA GLY A 130 0.55 4.27 5.47
C GLY A 130 -0.49 4.30 4.36
N GLN A 131 -0.03 4.06 3.14
CA GLN A 131 -0.89 3.96 1.97
C GLN A 131 -0.36 2.92 0.99
N ILE A 132 -1.27 2.19 0.39
CA ILE A 132 -1.02 1.27 -0.72
C ILE A 132 -1.74 1.84 -1.93
N VAL A 133 -0.98 2.24 -2.94
CA VAL A 133 -1.50 2.83 -4.18
C VAL A 133 -1.48 1.78 -5.27
N LEU A 134 -2.60 1.63 -5.98
CA LEU A 134 -2.71 0.73 -7.12
C LEU A 134 -2.55 1.51 -8.43
N ASP A 135 -1.89 0.91 -9.42
CA ASP A 135 -1.62 1.50 -10.73
C ASP A 135 -2.35 0.72 -11.84
N ARG A 136 -3.10 1.44 -12.68
CA ARG A 136 -3.83 0.84 -13.82
C ARG A 136 -2.91 0.26 -14.88
N ASN A 137 -1.74 0.86 -15.08
CA ASN A 137 -0.80 0.37 -16.10
C ASN A 137 -0.25 -1.00 -15.70
N LEU A 138 0.08 -1.19 -14.40
CA LEU A 138 0.50 -2.49 -13.89
C LEU A 138 -0.61 -3.54 -14.04
N ASP A 139 -1.86 -3.18 -13.73
CA ASP A 139 -3.01 -4.06 -13.92
C ASP A 139 -3.20 -4.45 -15.40
N GLN A 140 -3.08 -3.48 -16.31
CA GLN A 140 -3.19 -3.72 -17.76
C GLN A 140 -2.07 -4.61 -18.31
N THR A 141 -0.90 -4.60 -17.71
CA THR A 141 0.22 -5.50 -18.05
C THR A 141 0.14 -6.87 -17.39
N GLY A 142 -0.92 -7.10 -16.59
CA GLY A 142 -1.20 -8.40 -15.96
C GLY A 142 -0.48 -8.62 -14.63
N VAL A 143 0.14 -7.59 -14.05
CA VAL A 143 0.80 -7.65 -12.74
C VAL A 143 -0.25 -7.65 -11.63
N TYR A 144 -0.26 -8.66 -10.78
CA TYR A 144 -1.19 -8.77 -9.66
C TYR A 144 -0.48 -9.17 -8.34
N PRO A 145 -0.71 -8.43 -7.23
CA PRO A 145 -1.47 -7.17 -7.15
C PRO A 145 -0.76 -6.00 -7.83
N ALA A 146 -1.52 -5.12 -8.46
CA ALA A 146 -1.00 -3.98 -9.24
C ALA A 146 -0.53 -2.83 -8.32
N VAL A 147 0.37 -3.10 -7.39
CA VAL A 147 0.85 -2.13 -6.38
C VAL A 147 1.91 -1.22 -6.97
N SER A 148 1.64 0.09 -6.98
CA SER A 148 2.63 1.11 -7.31
C SER A 148 3.54 1.37 -6.11
N ILE A 149 4.80 0.99 -6.23
CA ILE A 149 5.76 0.99 -5.11
C ILE A 149 6.10 2.42 -4.65
N LEU A 150 6.40 3.33 -5.59
CA LEU A 150 6.96 4.63 -5.24
C LEU A 150 6.01 5.53 -4.44
N PRO A 151 4.70 5.63 -4.76
CA PRO A 151 3.76 6.40 -3.96
C PRO A 151 3.24 5.64 -2.73
N SER A 152 3.50 4.33 -2.63
CA SER A 152 3.12 3.53 -1.47
C SER A 152 4.15 3.68 -0.36
N LEU A 153 3.68 3.80 0.87
CA LEU A 153 4.56 3.97 2.02
C LEU A 153 3.94 3.45 3.32
N SER A 154 4.79 3.16 4.30
CA SER A 154 4.43 2.92 5.69
C SER A 154 5.31 3.77 6.60
N ARG A 155 4.71 4.64 7.42
CA ARG A 155 5.45 5.50 8.36
C ARG A 155 5.99 4.72 9.55
N LEU A 156 5.29 3.65 9.94
CA LEU A 156 5.61 2.81 11.10
C LEU A 156 6.44 1.57 10.74
N MET A 157 6.84 1.39 9.48
CA MET A 157 7.59 0.21 9.06
C MET A 157 8.84 -0.02 9.92
N LYS A 158 9.56 1.06 10.26
CA LYS A 158 10.81 0.99 11.06
C LYS A 158 10.63 0.35 12.43
N ASP A 159 9.43 0.46 13.01
CA ASP A 159 9.12 -0.06 14.34
C ASP A 159 8.67 -1.53 14.30
N GLY A 160 8.48 -2.10 13.12
CA GLY A 160 7.98 -3.46 12.91
C GLY A 160 8.91 -4.37 12.11
N ILE A 161 10.14 -3.94 11.82
CA ILE A 161 11.13 -4.71 11.04
C ILE A 161 12.50 -4.71 11.71
N GLY A 162 13.35 -5.68 11.30
CA GLY A 162 14.70 -5.86 11.84
C GLY A 162 14.72 -6.74 13.09
N GLU A 163 15.73 -6.55 13.94
CA GLU A 163 16.00 -7.41 15.11
C GLU A 163 14.76 -7.60 16.00
N GLY A 164 14.42 -8.85 16.26
CA GLY A 164 13.24 -9.23 17.06
C GLY A 164 11.92 -9.33 16.29
N TYR A 165 11.85 -8.88 15.03
CA TYR A 165 10.66 -8.94 14.18
C TYR A 165 10.91 -9.70 12.88
N THR A 166 11.96 -9.30 12.15
CA THR A 166 12.32 -9.87 10.84
C THR A 166 13.84 -9.99 10.76
N ARG A 167 14.36 -10.41 9.61
CA ARG A 167 15.80 -10.51 9.35
C ARG A 167 16.48 -9.14 9.42
N GLU A 168 17.71 -9.07 9.90
CA GLU A 168 18.46 -7.82 10.16
C GLU A 168 18.65 -6.97 8.90
N ASP A 169 18.80 -7.59 7.75
CA ASP A 169 18.99 -6.93 6.45
C ASP A 169 17.72 -6.30 5.86
N HIS A 170 16.53 -6.55 6.45
CA HIS A 170 15.23 -6.14 5.88
C HIS A 170 15.18 -4.65 5.54
N GLN A 171 15.61 -3.77 6.45
CA GLN A 171 15.57 -2.32 6.23
C GLN A 171 16.49 -1.90 5.06
N MET A 172 17.66 -2.50 4.95
CA MET A 172 18.63 -2.18 3.90
C MET A 172 18.14 -2.67 2.55
N VAL A 173 17.67 -3.91 2.47
CA VAL A 173 17.09 -4.50 1.25
C VAL A 173 15.91 -3.67 0.76
N SER A 174 15.00 -3.32 1.66
CA SER A 174 13.83 -2.48 1.33
C SER A 174 14.24 -1.11 0.76
N ASN A 175 15.17 -0.44 1.43
CA ASN A 175 15.67 0.87 0.98
C ASN A 175 16.39 0.78 -0.37
N GLN A 176 17.17 -0.30 -0.60
CA GLN A 176 17.90 -0.51 -1.85
C GLN A 176 16.95 -0.85 -3.00
N LEU A 177 15.96 -1.72 -2.78
CA LEU A 177 14.94 -2.06 -3.79
C LEU A 177 14.14 -0.82 -4.19
N PHE A 178 13.72 -0.01 -3.21
CA PHE A 178 13.00 1.24 -3.47
C PHE A 178 13.83 2.22 -4.30
N ALA A 179 15.11 2.42 -3.94
CA ALA A 179 16.02 3.29 -4.67
C ALA A 179 16.31 2.77 -6.08
N ALA A 180 16.50 1.47 -6.23
CA ALA A 180 16.71 0.84 -7.53
C ALA A 180 15.49 1.02 -8.44
N TYR A 181 14.28 0.83 -7.90
CA TYR A 181 13.05 1.02 -8.68
C TYR A 181 12.79 2.49 -9.04
N ALA A 182 13.20 3.44 -8.21
CA ALA A 182 13.18 4.86 -8.57
C ALA A 182 14.09 5.14 -9.79
N LYS A 183 15.33 4.60 -9.78
CA LYS A 183 16.24 4.70 -10.94
C LYS A 183 15.69 4.03 -12.21
N VAL A 184 14.87 2.97 -12.08
CA VAL A 184 14.15 2.38 -13.22
C VAL A 184 13.24 3.39 -13.89
N GLN A 185 12.48 4.17 -13.11
CA GLN A 185 11.57 5.18 -13.68
C GLN A 185 12.34 6.31 -14.36
N ASP A 186 13.49 6.70 -13.79
CA ASP A 186 14.39 7.68 -14.43
C ASP A 186 14.93 7.15 -15.76
N ALA A 187 15.40 5.89 -15.80
CA ALA A 187 15.90 5.24 -17.01
C ALA A 187 14.78 5.09 -18.08
N ARG A 188 13.55 4.72 -17.69
CA ARG A 188 12.39 4.67 -18.59
C ARG A 188 12.06 6.05 -19.17
N SER A 189 12.08 7.07 -18.33
CA SER A 189 11.85 8.45 -18.77
C SER A 189 12.92 8.90 -19.75
N LEU A 190 14.18 8.59 -19.49
CA LEU A 190 15.29 8.90 -20.39
C LEU A 190 15.17 8.12 -21.72
N ALA A 191 14.87 6.82 -21.65
CA ALA A 191 14.66 5.97 -22.83
C ALA A 191 13.56 6.51 -23.75
N SER A 192 12.49 7.06 -23.18
CA SER A 192 11.39 7.64 -23.97
C SER A 192 11.78 8.88 -24.76
N VAL A 193 12.86 9.57 -24.36
CA VAL A 193 13.35 10.81 -25.01
C VAL A 193 14.46 10.52 -26.02
N ILE A 194 15.45 9.69 -25.65
CA ILE A 194 16.65 9.48 -26.49
C ILE A 194 16.69 8.11 -27.18
N GLY A 195 15.80 7.19 -26.81
CA GLY A 195 15.80 5.80 -27.28
C GLY A 195 16.65 4.87 -26.37
N GLU A 196 16.26 3.59 -26.30
CA GLU A 196 16.93 2.59 -25.47
C GLU A 196 18.37 2.29 -25.94
N GLU A 197 18.64 2.44 -27.22
CA GLU A 197 19.95 2.16 -27.81
C GLU A 197 21.03 3.10 -27.28
N GLU A 198 20.66 4.37 -27.02
CA GLU A 198 21.56 5.44 -26.57
C GLU A 198 21.77 5.47 -25.04
N LEU A 199 21.08 4.60 -24.29
CA LEU A 199 21.25 4.51 -22.84
C LEU A 199 22.62 3.95 -22.45
N SER A 200 23.11 4.38 -21.29
CA SER A 200 24.29 3.79 -20.68
C SER A 200 24.06 2.31 -20.31
N ASP A 201 25.14 1.54 -20.17
CA ASP A 201 25.05 0.15 -19.74
C ASP A 201 24.37 0.01 -18.34
N THR A 202 24.56 0.99 -17.47
CA THR A 202 23.93 1.07 -16.17
C THR A 202 22.42 1.28 -16.30
N ASP A 203 21.98 2.21 -17.15
CA ASP A 203 20.55 2.45 -17.37
C ASP A 203 19.85 1.23 -18.00
N LYS A 204 20.51 0.56 -18.94
CA LYS A 204 20.04 -0.71 -19.51
C LYS A 204 19.91 -1.81 -18.46
N ALA A 205 20.85 -1.88 -17.50
CA ALA A 205 20.76 -2.81 -16.38
C ALA A 205 19.56 -2.49 -15.47
N TYR A 206 19.28 -1.19 -15.22
CA TYR A 206 18.08 -0.78 -14.47
C TYR A 206 16.78 -1.09 -15.21
N LEU A 207 16.71 -0.92 -16.53
CA LEU A 207 15.51 -1.31 -17.30
C LEU A 207 15.24 -2.82 -17.18
N LYS A 208 16.28 -3.64 -17.30
CA LYS A 208 16.17 -5.10 -17.12
C LYS A 208 15.74 -5.43 -15.68
N PHE A 209 16.37 -4.82 -14.67
CA PHE A 209 15.98 -4.97 -13.27
C PHE A 209 14.50 -4.62 -13.05
N GLY A 210 14.01 -3.52 -13.62
CA GLY A 210 12.62 -3.09 -13.50
C GLY A 210 11.62 -4.13 -14.02
N THR A 211 11.89 -4.70 -15.19
CA THR A 211 11.06 -5.76 -15.77
C THR A 211 11.03 -7.01 -14.88
N LEU A 212 12.18 -7.45 -14.40
CA LEU A 212 12.29 -8.61 -13.49
C LEU A 212 11.62 -8.33 -12.15
N PHE A 213 11.75 -7.11 -11.61
CA PHE A 213 11.15 -6.71 -10.36
C PHE A 213 9.62 -6.71 -10.45
N GLU A 214 9.05 -6.16 -11.51
CA GLU A 214 7.60 -6.17 -11.74
C GLU A 214 7.07 -7.60 -11.91
N LYS A 215 7.75 -8.42 -12.70
CA LYS A 215 7.34 -9.79 -13.04
C LYS A 215 7.47 -10.78 -11.88
N HIS A 216 8.51 -10.68 -11.06
CA HIS A 216 8.80 -11.68 -10.03
C HIS A 216 8.56 -11.21 -8.59
N PHE A 217 8.71 -9.90 -8.33
CA PHE A 217 8.55 -9.38 -6.98
C PHE A 217 7.16 -8.83 -6.72
N ILE A 218 6.65 -7.96 -7.62
CA ILE A 218 5.32 -7.35 -7.46
C ILE A 218 4.25 -8.36 -7.87
N ASP A 219 4.38 -9.00 -9.02
CA ASP A 219 3.43 -10.01 -9.47
C ASP A 219 3.55 -11.28 -8.62
N GLN A 220 2.51 -11.54 -7.85
CA GLN A 220 2.43 -12.70 -6.97
C GLN A 220 1.27 -13.63 -7.34
N GLY A 221 0.33 -13.17 -8.18
CA GLY A 221 -0.90 -13.90 -8.46
C GLY A 221 -1.83 -13.99 -7.24
N PHE A 222 -2.92 -14.76 -7.38
CA PHE A 222 -4.00 -14.82 -6.38
C PHE A 222 -3.70 -15.74 -5.19
N ASP A 223 -2.95 -16.81 -5.39
CA ASP A 223 -2.83 -17.91 -4.43
C ASP A 223 -1.46 -17.99 -3.74
N VAL A 224 -0.58 -17.03 -4.00
CA VAL A 224 0.76 -17.02 -3.41
C VAL A 224 0.74 -16.35 -2.04
N ASN A 225 1.30 -17.05 -1.06
CA ASN A 225 1.55 -16.51 0.29
C ASN A 225 3.04 -16.65 0.61
N ARG A 226 3.83 -15.71 0.09
CA ARG A 226 5.26 -15.66 0.26
C ARG A 226 5.64 -15.17 1.66
N SER A 227 6.51 -15.90 2.35
CA SER A 227 7.03 -15.49 3.65
C SER A 227 7.94 -14.25 3.52
N ILE A 228 8.23 -13.60 4.64
CA ILE A 228 9.14 -12.46 4.64
C ILE A 228 10.56 -12.86 4.25
N ASP A 229 11.04 -14.02 4.68
CA ASP A 229 12.37 -14.51 4.34
C ASP A 229 12.49 -14.82 2.84
N GLU A 230 11.49 -15.50 2.26
CA GLU A 230 11.42 -15.73 0.80
C GLU A 230 11.37 -14.41 0.04
N THR A 231 10.67 -13.40 0.57
CA THR A 231 10.59 -12.06 -0.02
C THR A 231 11.95 -11.36 -0.01
N LEU A 232 12.69 -11.43 1.10
CA LEU A 232 14.03 -10.85 1.22
C LEU A 232 15.04 -11.57 0.33
N ASP A 233 14.99 -12.90 0.25
CA ASP A 233 15.87 -13.68 -0.61
C ASP A 233 15.62 -13.41 -2.11
N LEU A 234 14.35 -13.23 -2.49
CA LEU A 234 14.00 -12.80 -3.84
C LEU A 234 14.49 -11.36 -4.11
N GLY A 235 14.34 -10.47 -3.12
CA GLY A 235 14.87 -9.11 -3.18
C GLY A 235 16.39 -9.10 -3.44
N TRP A 236 17.15 -9.91 -2.71
CA TRP A 236 18.59 -10.07 -2.95
C TRP A 236 18.92 -10.65 -4.32
N SER A 237 18.15 -11.63 -4.77
CA SER A 237 18.34 -12.21 -6.10
C SER A 237 18.14 -11.18 -7.20
N LEU A 238 17.14 -10.30 -7.07
CA LEU A 238 16.90 -9.18 -7.99
C LEU A 238 18.00 -8.13 -7.91
N LEU A 239 18.39 -7.68 -6.71
CA LEU A 239 19.47 -6.72 -6.52
C LEU A 239 20.80 -7.23 -7.09
N SER A 240 21.03 -8.54 -7.04
CA SER A 240 22.22 -9.18 -7.61
C SER A 240 22.27 -9.17 -9.15
N THR A 241 21.21 -8.72 -9.84
CA THR A 241 21.22 -8.45 -11.29
C THR A 241 21.88 -7.12 -11.63
N LEU A 242 21.97 -6.21 -10.65
CA LEU A 242 22.66 -4.92 -10.78
C LEU A 242 24.15 -5.05 -10.45
N PRO A 243 25.00 -4.16 -10.97
CA PRO A 243 26.41 -4.09 -10.55
C PRO A 243 26.51 -3.84 -9.04
N LYS A 244 27.46 -4.50 -8.36
CA LYS A 244 27.70 -4.33 -6.91
C LYS A 244 27.94 -2.87 -6.52
N SER A 245 28.54 -2.07 -7.40
CA SER A 245 28.78 -0.63 -7.20
C SER A 245 27.51 0.24 -7.10
N GLU A 246 26.37 -0.28 -7.57
CA GLU A 246 25.07 0.43 -7.52
C GLU A 246 24.31 0.18 -6.20
N LEU A 247 24.78 -0.76 -5.37
CA LEU A 247 24.14 -1.14 -4.11
C LEU A 247 24.73 -0.33 -2.94
N ASP A 248 24.55 0.98 -2.97
CA ASP A 248 25.11 1.96 -2.04
C ASP A 248 24.37 2.09 -0.70
N ARG A 249 23.23 1.43 -0.54
CA ARG A 249 22.39 1.46 0.66
C ARG A 249 22.49 0.19 1.51
N VAL A 250 23.40 -0.69 1.13
CA VAL A 250 23.67 -1.94 1.83
C VAL A 250 25.14 -1.95 2.27
N ASP A 251 25.39 -2.40 3.48
CA ASP A 251 26.75 -2.51 3.99
C ASP A 251 27.55 -3.66 3.34
N GLU A 252 28.88 -3.63 3.47
CA GLU A 252 29.76 -4.61 2.85
C GLU A 252 29.56 -6.03 3.40
N GLU A 253 29.25 -6.18 4.68
CA GLU A 253 29.06 -7.48 5.32
C GLU A 253 27.87 -8.23 4.71
N HIS A 254 26.73 -7.55 4.55
CA HIS A 254 25.55 -8.13 3.91
C HIS A 254 25.74 -8.33 2.40
N LEU A 255 26.48 -7.43 1.72
CA LEU A 255 26.84 -7.63 0.32
C LEU A 255 27.70 -8.87 0.10
N GLU A 256 28.67 -9.15 1.00
CA GLU A 256 29.49 -10.35 0.90
C GLU A 256 28.70 -11.63 1.18
N HIS A 257 27.71 -11.53 2.06
CA HIS A 257 26.92 -12.70 2.45
C HIS A 257 25.82 -13.05 1.43
N TYR A 258 25.10 -12.07 0.92
CA TYR A 258 23.87 -12.30 0.13
C TYR A 258 24.02 -12.02 -1.37
N TYR A 259 24.93 -11.15 -1.79
CA TYR A 259 25.07 -10.79 -3.20
C TYR A 259 25.69 -11.93 -4.00
N CYS A 260 24.97 -12.42 -5.02
CA CYS A 260 25.45 -13.48 -5.91
C CYS A 260 24.95 -13.27 -7.35
N ALA A 261 25.77 -12.62 -8.17
CA ALA A 261 25.43 -12.35 -9.57
C ALA A 261 25.27 -13.63 -10.43
N GLU A 262 25.99 -14.70 -10.11
CA GLU A 262 25.88 -15.98 -10.84
C GLU A 262 24.53 -16.64 -10.57
N LYS A 263 24.09 -16.67 -9.30
CA LYS A 263 22.78 -17.19 -8.90
C LYS A 263 21.65 -16.38 -9.54
N ALA A 264 21.78 -15.06 -9.55
CA ALA A 264 20.80 -14.17 -10.19
C ALA A 264 20.69 -14.43 -11.69
N LYS A 265 21.83 -14.56 -12.40
CA LYS A 265 21.85 -14.89 -13.83
C LYS A 265 21.20 -16.25 -14.12
N ALA A 266 21.44 -17.24 -13.28
CA ALA A 266 20.86 -18.57 -13.44
C ALA A 266 19.32 -18.54 -13.17
N LEU A 267 18.87 -17.78 -12.17
CA LEU A 267 17.47 -17.69 -11.80
C LEU A 267 16.62 -16.99 -12.87
N PHE A 268 17.17 -15.97 -13.52
CA PHE A 268 16.48 -15.14 -14.52
C PHE A 268 17.03 -15.37 -15.95
N ALA A 269 17.56 -16.57 -16.24
CA ALA A 269 18.19 -16.88 -17.54
C ALA A 269 17.18 -16.96 -18.70
N GLU A 270 15.90 -17.24 -18.41
CA GLU A 270 14.85 -17.37 -19.42
C GLU A 270 14.07 -16.05 -19.63
N ASP A 271 14.37 -15.02 -18.88
CA ASP A 271 13.82 -13.67 -18.95
C ASP A 271 14.83 -12.69 -19.58
#